data_46f780c5c56b0b7951c0ea36862d963f
#
_entry.id   46f780c5c56b0b7951c0ea36862d963f
#
_cell.length_a   1.000
_cell.length_b   1.000
_cell.length_c   1.000
_cell.angle_alpha   90.00
_cell.angle_beta   90.00
_cell.angle_gamma   90.00
#
_symmetry.space_group_name_H-M   'P 1'
#
loop_
_entity.id
_entity.type
_entity.pdbx_description
1 polymer ?
#
loop_
_entity_poly.entity_id
_entity_poly.type
_entity_poly.pdbx_seq_one_letter_code
_entity_poly.pdbx_strand_id
1 'polypeptide(L)'
;MALNGMTAFSLGGSAPLKSAEELEAALRQIGATRYHNLHPFHRLLHGGKLNKGQVQAWALNRYYYQSTIPIKDAVVISRFRDRGIRLEWRHRIEDHDGNLGTEGGIERWLKLTEGLGLDSAYVESAEGILPATRFAVDAYVHFCRDKTPLEAIASSLTELFAPNLHEERIAGMLAHYDFVNPDIMSYFSRRMEQAPRDANFALDYVKTHAKTPAEREAVCNALIFKTNVLWVQLDALYHAYVDGHMPPGAFVPKEK
;
A
#
# COMPACT_ATOMS: atom_id res chain seq x y z
N MET A 1 24.52 -3.29 -17.76
CA MET A 1 25.07 -4.01 -16.59
C MET A 1 23.90 -4.42 -15.73
N ALA A 2 23.53 -5.70 -15.78
CA ALA A 2 22.37 -6.21 -15.05
C ALA A 2 22.71 -6.27 -13.56
N LEU A 3 21.90 -5.66 -12.70
CA LEU A 3 21.93 -5.82 -11.25
C LEU A 3 21.42 -7.23 -10.89
N ASN A 4 22.24 -8.24 -11.15
CA ASN A 4 22.07 -9.59 -10.61
C ASN A 4 22.60 -9.60 -9.17
N GLY A 5 21.74 -9.33 -8.20
CA GLY A 5 22.20 -9.34 -6.81
C GLY A 5 21.15 -9.05 -5.72
N MET A 6 19.86 -9.03 -6.04
CA MET A 6 18.87 -9.15 -4.96
C MET A 6 18.72 -10.62 -4.61
N THR A 7 19.48 -11.06 -3.60
CA THR A 7 19.29 -12.36 -2.95
C THR A 7 17.81 -12.53 -2.63
N ALA A 8 17.20 -13.58 -3.19
CA ALA A 8 15.86 -14.01 -2.82
C ALA A 8 15.82 -14.14 -1.29
N PHE A 9 14.88 -13.46 -0.64
CA PHE A 9 14.58 -13.72 0.76
C PHE A 9 13.97 -15.13 0.79
N SER A 10 14.82 -16.13 1.02
CA SER A 10 14.38 -17.51 1.21
C SER A 10 13.45 -17.52 2.42
N LEU A 11 12.25 -18.09 2.26
CA LEU A 11 11.46 -18.59 3.37
C LEU A 11 12.29 -19.69 4.01
N GLY A 12 13.15 -19.34 4.98
CA GLY A 12 14.21 -20.19 5.51
C GLY A 12 13.73 -21.62 5.75
N GLY A 13 14.18 -22.57 4.94
CA GLY A 13 14.06 -24.00 5.17
C GLY A 13 12.69 -24.64 5.02
N SER A 14 11.65 -23.95 4.52
CA SER A 14 10.35 -24.58 4.29
C SER A 14 10.35 -25.45 3.04
N ALA A 15 9.63 -26.58 3.07
CA ALA A 15 9.46 -27.46 1.92
C ALA A 15 8.83 -26.69 0.75
N PRO A 16 9.16 -27.04 -0.53
CA PRO A 16 8.57 -26.39 -1.69
C PRO A 16 7.05 -26.49 -1.71
N LEU A 17 6.36 -25.37 -1.96
CA LEU A 17 4.89 -25.33 -2.07
C LEU A 17 4.45 -26.14 -3.30
N LYS A 18 3.58 -27.14 -3.07
CA LYS A 18 3.20 -28.13 -4.09
C LYS A 18 1.86 -27.83 -4.76
N SER A 19 0.97 -27.07 -4.09
CA SER A 19 -0.38 -26.82 -4.59
C SER A 19 -0.79 -25.34 -4.51
N ALA A 20 -1.90 -24.99 -5.13
CA ALA A 20 -2.51 -23.66 -5.05
C ALA A 20 -3.06 -23.36 -3.64
N GLU A 21 -3.52 -24.39 -2.93
CA GLU A 21 -4.01 -24.28 -1.55
C GLU A 21 -2.86 -24.01 -0.58
N GLU A 22 -1.73 -24.69 -0.75
CA GLU A 22 -0.50 -24.41 0.02
C GLU A 22 0.02 -23.00 -0.24
N LEU A 23 -0.06 -22.53 -1.51
CA LEU A 23 0.27 -21.16 -1.85
C LEU A 23 -0.64 -20.17 -1.13
N GLU A 24 -1.96 -20.35 -1.18
CA GLU A 24 -2.90 -19.46 -0.49
C GLU A 24 -2.66 -19.44 1.02
N ALA A 25 -2.44 -20.60 1.64
CA ALA A 25 -2.12 -20.68 3.06
C ALA A 25 -0.83 -19.90 3.41
N ALA A 26 0.22 -20.04 2.58
CA ALA A 26 1.47 -19.29 2.75
C ALA A 26 1.26 -17.77 2.60
N LEU A 27 0.48 -17.33 1.63
CA LEU A 27 0.15 -15.91 1.43
C LEU A 27 -0.60 -15.34 2.63
N ARG A 28 -1.58 -16.05 3.18
CA ARG A 28 -2.31 -15.64 4.40
C ARG A 28 -1.39 -15.58 5.62
N GLN A 29 -0.46 -16.53 5.75
CA GLN A 29 0.54 -16.53 6.83
C GLN A 29 1.51 -15.33 6.72
N ILE A 30 1.94 -14.96 5.49
CA ILE A 30 2.73 -13.75 5.26
C ILE A 30 1.96 -12.51 5.74
N GLY A 31 0.68 -12.39 5.41
CA GLY A 31 -0.15 -11.29 5.90
C GLY A 31 -0.26 -11.27 7.42
N ALA A 32 -0.54 -12.40 8.03
CA ALA A 32 -0.70 -12.52 9.48
C ALA A 32 0.56 -12.13 10.28
N THR A 33 1.74 -12.24 9.68
CA THR A 33 3.02 -12.00 10.36
C THR A 33 3.80 -10.78 9.89
N ARG A 34 3.46 -10.21 8.71
CA ARG A 34 4.25 -9.14 8.08
C ARG A 34 3.43 -7.94 7.63
N TYR A 35 2.09 -8.02 7.68
CA TYR A 35 1.29 -6.88 7.23
C TYR A 35 1.43 -5.70 8.18
N HIS A 36 1.43 -4.52 7.64
CA HIS A 36 1.77 -3.29 8.34
C HIS A 36 0.74 -2.84 9.41
N ASN A 37 -0.41 -3.53 9.53
CA ASN A 37 -1.31 -3.35 10.68
C ASN A 37 -0.64 -3.70 12.02
N LEU A 38 0.38 -4.57 11.99
CA LEU A 38 1.17 -4.95 13.16
C LEU A 38 2.20 -3.88 13.57
N HIS A 39 2.44 -2.88 12.72
CA HIS A 39 3.46 -1.86 12.95
C HIS A 39 3.11 -0.97 14.15
N PRO A 40 4.07 -0.64 15.05
CA PRO A 40 3.83 0.22 16.21
C PRO A 40 3.17 1.56 15.87
N PHE A 41 3.54 2.19 14.75
CA PHE A 41 2.94 3.45 14.30
C PHE A 41 1.42 3.33 14.08
N HIS A 42 0.95 2.22 13.48
CA HIS A 42 -0.50 1.99 13.30
C HIS A 42 -1.23 1.82 14.63
N ARG A 43 -0.61 1.18 15.61
CA ARG A 43 -1.18 1.06 16.95
C ARG A 43 -1.33 2.44 17.63
N LEU A 44 -0.36 3.33 17.43
CA LEU A 44 -0.45 4.71 17.91
C LEU A 44 -1.56 5.48 17.17
N LEU A 45 -1.61 5.37 15.83
CA LEU A 45 -2.59 6.04 14.98
C LEU A 45 -4.03 5.60 15.33
N HIS A 46 -4.29 4.31 15.38
CA HIS A 46 -5.64 3.79 15.65
C HIS A 46 -6.05 3.94 17.13
N GLY A 47 -5.10 3.98 18.04
CA GLY A 47 -5.33 4.18 19.47
C GLY A 47 -5.37 5.64 19.94
N GLY A 48 -5.35 6.62 19.01
CA GLY A 48 -5.44 8.04 19.35
C GLY A 48 -4.23 8.56 20.14
N LYS A 49 -3.05 8.00 19.91
CA LYS A 49 -1.82 8.35 20.63
C LYS A 49 -0.91 9.31 19.85
N LEU A 50 -1.26 9.63 18.62
CA LEU A 50 -0.56 10.61 17.81
C LEU A 50 -1.20 12.00 17.99
N ASN A 51 -0.38 13.06 17.93
CA ASN A 51 -0.91 14.41 17.82
C ASN A 51 -1.32 14.74 16.38
N LYS A 52 -2.00 15.87 16.18
CA LYS A 52 -2.48 16.30 14.85
C LYS A 52 -1.36 16.40 13.82
N GLY A 53 -0.21 16.95 14.20
CA GLY A 53 0.95 17.10 13.33
C GLY A 53 1.52 15.75 12.85
N GLN A 54 1.53 14.74 13.72
CA GLN A 54 1.95 13.38 13.36
C GLN A 54 0.95 12.70 12.41
N VAL A 55 -0.35 12.94 12.61
CA VAL A 55 -1.40 12.46 11.69
C VAL A 55 -1.31 13.17 10.33
N GLN A 56 -1.04 14.48 10.32
CA GLN A 56 -0.77 15.25 9.09
C GLN A 56 0.43 14.68 8.33
N ALA A 57 1.55 14.43 9.02
CA ALA A 57 2.74 13.84 8.42
C ALA A 57 2.47 12.46 7.80
N TRP A 58 1.70 11.62 8.50
CA TRP A 58 1.26 10.34 7.96
C TRP A 58 0.41 10.50 6.70
N ALA A 59 -0.58 11.38 6.71
CA ALA A 59 -1.48 11.60 5.60
C ALA A 59 -0.72 12.14 4.36
N LEU A 60 0.20 13.08 4.55
CA LEU A 60 1.07 13.63 3.51
C LEU A 60 1.95 12.56 2.87
N ASN A 61 2.67 11.78 3.68
CA ASN A 61 3.54 10.72 3.16
C ASN A 61 2.75 9.62 2.44
N ARG A 62 1.57 9.27 2.97
CA ARG A 62 0.73 8.24 2.37
C ARG A 62 0.09 8.71 1.07
N TYR A 63 -0.12 10.02 0.86
CA TYR A 63 -0.58 10.57 -0.41
C TYR A 63 0.34 10.17 -1.56
N TYR A 64 1.65 10.30 -1.39
CA TYR A 64 2.62 9.92 -2.44
C TYR A 64 2.47 8.45 -2.86
N TYR A 65 2.21 7.56 -1.90
CA TYR A 65 1.90 6.17 -2.23
C TYR A 65 0.57 6.05 -2.99
N GLN A 66 -0.50 6.75 -2.56
CA GLN A 66 -1.81 6.65 -3.19
C GLN A 66 -1.79 7.19 -4.63
N SER A 67 -1.19 8.35 -4.86
CA SER A 67 -1.07 8.97 -6.19
C SER A 67 -0.18 8.16 -7.15
N THR A 68 0.70 7.30 -6.62
CA THR A 68 1.58 6.43 -7.42
C THR A 68 0.90 5.10 -7.81
N ILE A 69 -0.19 4.70 -7.15
CA ILE A 69 -0.88 3.43 -7.46
C ILE A 69 -1.36 3.36 -8.93
N PRO A 70 -2.03 4.37 -9.52
CA PRO A 70 -2.42 4.33 -10.93
C PRO A 70 -1.23 4.21 -11.87
N ILE A 71 -0.13 4.89 -11.58
CA ILE A 71 1.13 4.82 -12.36
C ILE A 71 1.67 3.38 -12.34
N LYS A 72 1.76 2.77 -11.16
CA LYS A 72 2.16 1.38 -11.00
C LYS A 72 1.22 0.44 -11.72
N ASP A 73 -0.10 0.66 -11.64
CA ASP A 73 -1.09 -0.19 -12.30
C ASP A 73 -1.08 -0.04 -13.84
N ALA A 74 -0.78 1.15 -14.37
CA ALA A 74 -0.52 1.34 -15.79
C ALA A 74 0.72 0.57 -16.26
N VAL A 75 1.79 0.54 -15.46
CA VAL A 75 2.97 -0.31 -15.73
C VAL A 75 2.57 -1.80 -15.78
N VAL A 76 1.76 -2.28 -14.86
CA VAL A 76 1.26 -3.66 -14.89
C VAL A 76 0.45 -3.94 -16.16
N ILE A 77 -0.54 -3.10 -16.48
CA ILE A 77 -1.38 -3.24 -17.68
C ILE A 77 -0.54 -3.33 -18.97
N SER A 78 0.49 -2.48 -19.09
CA SER A 78 1.34 -2.42 -20.29
C SER A 78 2.05 -3.73 -20.61
N ARG A 79 2.15 -4.65 -19.64
CA ARG A 79 2.87 -5.91 -19.75
C ARG A 79 1.99 -7.09 -20.20
N PHE A 80 0.65 -6.90 -20.27
CA PHE A 80 -0.28 -7.95 -20.65
C PHE A 80 -0.80 -7.75 -22.08
N ARG A 81 -0.69 -8.81 -22.90
CA ARG A 81 -1.35 -8.85 -24.22
C ARG A 81 -2.82 -9.28 -24.11
N ASP A 82 -3.15 -10.00 -23.04
CA ASP A 82 -4.54 -10.43 -22.79
C ASP A 82 -5.42 -9.22 -22.47
N ARG A 83 -6.50 -9.06 -23.28
CA ARG A 83 -7.44 -7.96 -23.13
C ARG A 83 -8.28 -8.08 -21.85
N GLY A 84 -8.64 -9.30 -21.46
CA GLY A 84 -9.45 -9.56 -20.26
C GLY A 84 -8.72 -9.08 -19.00
N ILE A 85 -7.45 -9.46 -18.86
CA ILE A 85 -6.60 -9.02 -17.74
C ILE A 85 -6.47 -7.49 -17.72
N ARG A 86 -6.27 -6.85 -18.88
CA ARG A 86 -6.17 -5.38 -18.94
C ARG A 86 -7.47 -4.68 -18.56
N LEU A 87 -8.61 -5.22 -18.96
CA LEU A 87 -9.92 -4.66 -18.61
C LEU A 87 -10.18 -4.76 -17.10
N GLU A 88 -9.90 -5.91 -16.53
CA GLU A 88 -10.06 -6.13 -15.09
C GLU A 88 -9.12 -5.26 -14.27
N TRP A 89 -7.85 -5.20 -14.66
CA TRP A 89 -6.85 -4.42 -13.92
C TRP A 89 -7.05 -2.91 -14.05
N ARG A 90 -7.72 -2.43 -15.14
CA ARG A 90 -8.04 -1.02 -15.34
C ARG A 90 -8.93 -0.46 -14.24
N HIS A 91 -9.83 -1.25 -13.66
CA HIS A 91 -10.68 -0.81 -12.56
C HIS A 91 -9.88 -0.26 -11.39
N ARG A 92 -8.67 -0.75 -11.15
CA ARG A 92 -7.78 -0.24 -10.09
C ARG A 92 -7.30 1.19 -10.36
N ILE A 93 -7.06 1.52 -11.63
CA ILE A 93 -6.73 2.90 -12.04
C ILE A 93 -7.95 3.79 -11.86
N GLU A 94 -9.11 3.36 -12.35
CA GLU A 94 -10.37 4.10 -12.23
C GLU A 94 -10.78 4.34 -10.77
N ASP A 95 -10.53 3.37 -9.89
CA ASP A 95 -10.78 3.50 -8.45
C ASP A 95 -9.92 4.58 -7.77
N HIS A 96 -8.71 4.83 -8.28
CA HIS A 96 -7.80 5.84 -7.72
C HIS A 96 -7.90 7.18 -8.44
N ASP A 97 -7.87 7.20 -9.78
CA ASP A 97 -7.94 8.43 -10.57
C ASP A 97 -9.36 8.98 -10.71
N GLY A 98 -10.36 8.12 -10.50
CA GLY A 98 -11.74 8.44 -10.84
C GLY A 98 -12.03 8.30 -12.33
N ASN A 99 -13.22 8.72 -12.73
CA ASN A 99 -13.64 8.82 -14.12
C ASN A 99 -14.62 9.98 -14.31
N LEU A 100 -15.10 10.21 -15.55
CA LEU A 100 -16.05 11.29 -15.83
C LEU A 100 -17.29 11.19 -14.92
N GLY A 101 -17.38 12.08 -13.92
CA GLY A 101 -18.49 12.19 -12.99
C GLY A 101 -18.38 11.32 -11.72
N THR A 102 -17.27 10.63 -11.54
CA THR A 102 -17.05 9.83 -10.32
C THR A 102 -15.69 10.15 -9.69
N GLU A 103 -15.73 10.57 -8.44
CA GLU A 103 -14.56 10.92 -7.65
C GLU A 103 -13.69 9.68 -7.35
N GLY A 104 -12.39 9.79 -7.57
CA GLY A 104 -11.41 8.75 -7.31
C GLY A 104 -10.87 8.74 -5.89
N GLY A 105 -10.04 7.74 -5.61
CA GLY A 105 -9.37 7.60 -4.31
C GLY A 105 -8.37 8.72 -4.02
N ILE A 106 -7.72 9.28 -5.05
CA ILE A 106 -6.78 10.39 -4.91
C ILE A 106 -7.49 11.65 -4.42
N GLU A 107 -8.61 12.02 -5.04
CA GLU A 107 -9.44 13.14 -4.61
C GLU A 107 -9.95 12.96 -3.17
N ARG A 108 -10.41 11.75 -2.81
CA ARG A 108 -10.87 11.43 -1.45
C ARG A 108 -9.71 11.51 -0.44
N TRP A 109 -8.49 11.19 -0.88
CA TRP A 109 -7.32 11.35 -0.02
C TRP A 109 -6.96 12.83 0.17
N LEU A 110 -7.08 13.66 -0.85
CA LEU A 110 -6.93 15.12 -0.73
C LEU A 110 -7.95 15.71 0.24
N LYS A 111 -9.21 15.28 0.20
CA LYS A 111 -10.21 15.68 1.22
C LYS A 111 -9.79 15.31 2.64
N LEU A 112 -9.17 14.14 2.82
CA LEU A 112 -8.61 13.76 4.12
C LEU A 112 -7.50 14.75 4.54
N THR A 113 -6.57 15.05 3.64
CA THR A 113 -5.45 15.96 3.97
C THR A 113 -5.91 17.40 4.21
N GLU A 114 -6.88 17.90 3.44
CA GLU A 114 -7.52 19.20 3.67
C GLU A 114 -8.24 19.26 5.02
N GLY A 115 -9.03 18.22 5.35
CA GLY A 115 -9.71 18.10 6.63
C GLY A 115 -8.76 18.05 7.83
N LEU A 116 -7.54 17.57 7.61
CA LEU A 116 -6.45 17.65 8.60
C LEU A 116 -5.75 19.02 8.64
N GLY A 117 -6.09 19.94 7.72
CA GLY A 117 -5.53 21.29 7.65
C GLY A 117 -4.24 21.41 6.82
N LEU A 118 -4.00 20.48 5.91
CA LEU A 118 -2.93 20.57 4.91
C LEU A 118 -3.43 21.27 3.65
N ASP A 119 -2.58 22.06 3.02
CA ASP A 119 -2.84 22.67 1.72
C ASP A 119 -2.73 21.61 0.61
N SER A 120 -3.73 21.51 -0.27
CA SER A 120 -3.77 20.51 -1.32
C SER A 120 -2.64 20.66 -2.33
N ALA A 121 -2.27 21.87 -2.75
CA ALA A 121 -1.17 22.06 -3.67
C ALA A 121 0.17 21.63 -3.06
N TYR A 122 0.36 21.85 -1.76
CA TYR A 122 1.53 21.33 -1.03
C TYR A 122 1.55 19.81 -0.97
N VAL A 123 0.39 19.18 -0.72
CA VAL A 123 0.27 17.70 -0.69
C VAL A 123 0.57 17.11 -2.08
N GLU A 124 0.01 17.70 -3.14
CA GLU A 124 0.20 17.26 -4.53
C GLU A 124 1.66 17.43 -5.00
N SER A 125 2.35 18.47 -4.54
CA SER A 125 3.77 18.67 -4.85
C SER A 125 4.68 17.57 -4.33
N ALA A 126 4.20 16.80 -3.34
CA ALA A 126 5.00 15.83 -2.59
C ALA A 126 6.27 16.45 -1.95
N GLU A 127 6.28 17.75 -1.70
CA GLU A 127 7.28 18.39 -0.86
C GLU A 127 7.11 17.93 0.59
N GLY A 128 8.21 17.81 1.29
CA GLY A 128 8.18 17.42 2.70
C GLY A 128 7.90 15.94 2.99
N ILE A 129 7.71 15.09 1.96
CA ILE A 129 7.65 13.63 2.21
C ILE A 129 9.02 13.11 2.61
N LEU A 130 9.02 12.06 3.42
CA LEU A 130 10.25 11.43 3.88
C LEU A 130 10.99 10.74 2.72
N PRO A 131 12.33 10.82 2.65
CA PRO A 131 13.11 10.14 1.62
C PRO A 131 12.83 8.65 1.54
N ALA A 132 12.67 7.97 2.68
CA ALA A 132 12.36 6.54 2.71
C ALA A 132 10.98 6.23 2.12
N THR A 133 9.99 7.12 2.30
CA THR A 133 8.68 7.00 1.62
C THR A 133 8.87 7.04 0.11
N ARG A 134 9.61 8.02 -0.42
CA ARG A 134 9.87 8.14 -1.86
C ARG A 134 10.56 6.90 -2.39
N PHE A 135 11.67 6.49 -1.77
CA PHE A 135 12.43 5.32 -2.22
C PHE A 135 11.59 4.03 -2.19
N ALA A 136 10.80 3.82 -1.16
CA ALA A 136 9.95 2.63 -1.04
C ALA A 136 8.86 2.59 -2.11
N VAL A 137 8.21 3.72 -2.37
CA VAL A 137 7.13 3.82 -3.36
C VAL A 137 7.68 3.68 -4.78
N ASP A 138 8.79 4.35 -5.10
CA ASP A 138 9.44 4.25 -6.40
C ASP A 138 9.98 2.82 -6.65
N ALA A 139 10.55 2.19 -5.63
CA ALA A 139 10.96 0.78 -5.70
C ALA A 139 9.79 -0.15 -6.03
N TYR A 140 8.57 0.17 -5.57
CA TYR A 140 7.38 -0.63 -5.90
C TYR A 140 7.01 -0.51 -7.38
N VAL A 141 7.08 0.69 -7.97
CA VAL A 141 6.87 0.88 -9.41
C VAL A 141 7.92 0.10 -10.21
N HIS A 142 9.20 0.21 -9.82
CA HIS A 142 10.29 -0.51 -10.46
C HIS A 142 10.11 -2.03 -10.34
N PHE A 143 9.70 -2.53 -9.18
CA PHE A 143 9.38 -3.94 -8.99
C PHE A 143 8.35 -4.43 -10.01
N CYS A 144 7.24 -3.71 -10.15
CA CYS A 144 6.18 -4.05 -11.10
C CYS A 144 6.64 -3.97 -12.56
N ARG A 145 7.62 -3.11 -12.88
CA ARG A 145 8.21 -3.00 -14.22
C ARG A 145 9.19 -4.12 -14.52
N ASP A 146 10.05 -4.48 -13.55
CA ASP A 146 11.26 -5.26 -13.80
C ASP A 146 11.07 -6.76 -13.48
N LYS A 147 10.13 -7.10 -12.58
CA LYS A 147 9.81 -8.50 -12.22
C LYS A 147 8.81 -9.11 -13.21
N THR A 148 8.56 -10.41 -13.11
CA THR A 148 7.58 -11.07 -13.99
C THR A 148 6.17 -10.49 -13.82
N PRO A 149 5.29 -10.59 -14.84
CA PRO A 149 3.89 -10.20 -14.69
C PRO A 149 3.17 -10.91 -13.54
N LEU A 150 3.53 -12.17 -13.26
CA LEU A 150 3.02 -12.94 -12.13
C LEU A 150 3.41 -12.29 -10.79
N GLU A 151 4.69 -11.93 -10.62
CA GLU A 151 5.17 -11.24 -9.41
C GLU A 151 4.56 -9.84 -9.28
N ALA A 152 4.38 -9.12 -10.39
CA ALA A 152 3.76 -7.80 -10.39
C ALA A 152 2.32 -7.85 -9.85
N ILE A 153 1.49 -8.81 -10.31
CA ILE A 153 0.15 -9.03 -9.77
C ILE A 153 0.22 -9.49 -8.31
N ALA A 154 1.10 -10.45 -7.98
CA ALA A 154 1.26 -10.98 -6.63
C ALA A 154 1.59 -9.90 -5.60
N SER A 155 2.35 -8.87 -5.98
CA SER A 155 2.67 -7.74 -5.10
C SER A 155 1.45 -6.92 -4.69
N SER A 156 0.30 -7.08 -5.34
CA SER A 156 -0.97 -6.44 -4.98
C SER A 156 -1.79 -7.22 -3.95
N LEU A 157 -1.39 -8.45 -3.58
CA LEU A 157 -2.11 -9.32 -2.65
C LEU A 157 -2.22 -8.79 -1.22
N THR A 158 -1.58 -7.66 -0.89
CA THR A 158 -1.84 -6.94 0.37
C THR A 158 -3.29 -6.47 0.50
N GLU A 159 -4.04 -6.40 -0.61
CA GLU A 159 -5.48 -6.11 -0.60
C GLU A 159 -6.31 -7.19 0.13
N LEU A 160 -5.80 -8.43 0.25
CA LEU A 160 -6.43 -9.48 1.07
C LEU A 160 -6.61 -9.09 2.54
N PHE A 161 -5.78 -8.17 3.04
CA PHE A 161 -5.73 -7.77 4.46
C PHE A 161 -6.25 -6.34 4.68
N ALA A 162 -6.51 -5.61 3.60
CA ALA A 162 -6.88 -4.19 3.65
C ALA A 162 -8.25 -3.92 4.31
N PRO A 163 -9.32 -4.70 4.11
CA PRO A 163 -10.62 -4.42 4.69
C PRO A 163 -10.59 -4.29 6.21
N ASN A 164 -10.01 -5.27 6.92
CA ASN A 164 -9.91 -5.24 8.38
C ASN A 164 -9.12 -4.02 8.89
N LEU A 165 -8.01 -3.69 8.19
CA LEU A 165 -7.22 -2.51 8.54
C LEU A 165 -8.00 -1.22 8.35
N HIS A 166 -8.81 -1.11 7.29
CA HIS A 166 -9.62 0.08 7.05
C HIS A 166 -10.74 0.23 8.09
N GLU A 167 -11.38 -0.86 8.47
CA GLU A 167 -12.38 -0.87 9.54
C GLU A 167 -11.78 -0.39 10.88
N GLU A 168 -10.67 -0.99 11.31
CA GLU A 168 -9.96 -0.59 12.52
C GLU A 168 -9.54 0.89 12.48
N ARG A 169 -9.08 1.37 11.33
CA ARG A 169 -8.66 2.76 11.14
C ARG A 169 -9.82 3.71 11.25
N ILE A 170 -10.93 3.46 10.56
CA ILE A 170 -12.13 4.30 10.63
C ILE A 170 -12.61 4.37 12.08
N ALA A 171 -12.81 3.22 12.71
CA ALA A 171 -13.29 3.15 14.08
C ALA A 171 -12.36 3.88 15.06
N GLY A 172 -11.05 3.62 14.98
CA GLY A 172 -10.07 4.21 15.88
C GLY A 172 -9.92 5.72 15.69
N MET A 173 -9.82 6.19 14.44
CA MET A 173 -9.64 7.61 14.18
C MET A 173 -10.87 8.43 14.56
N LEU A 174 -12.10 7.95 14.28
CA LEU A 174 -13.33 8.62 14.67
C LEU A 174 -13.56 8.63 16.19
N ALA A 175 -13.10 7.60 16.89
CA ALA A 175 -13.27 7.51 18.34
C ALA A 175 -12.31 8.40 19.13
N HIS A 176 -11.12 8.70 18.58
CA HIS A 176 -10.02 9.25 19.36
C HIS A 176 -9.52 10.63 18.91
N TYR A 177 -9.88 11.10 17.71
CA TYR A 177 -9.43 12.39 17.19
C TYR A 177 -10.61 13.32 16.93
N ASP A 178 -10.69 14.42 17.64
CA ASP A 178 -11.74 15.44 17.53
C ASP A 178 -11.66 16.23 16.21
N PHE A 179 -10.50 16.22 15.56
CA PHE A 179 -10.26 16.81 14.24
C PHE A 179 -10.56 15.87 13.07
N VAL A 180 -11.10 14.65 13.34
CA VAL A 180 -11.48 13.66 12.32
C VAL A 180 -12.99 13.46 12.34
N ASN A 181 -13.61 13.44 11.16
CA ASN A 181 -15.04 13.21 10.99
C ASN A 181 -15.31 12.20 9.87
N PRO A 182 -16.53 11.67 9.72
CA PRO A 182 -16.85 10.66 8.71
C PRO A 182 -16.58 11.10 7.26
N ASP A 183 -16.73 12.38 6.94
CA ASP A 183 -16.62 12.89 5.56
C ASP A 183 -15.19 12.76 5.06
N ILE A 184 -14.19 13.11 5.89
CA ILE A 184 -12.78 12.96 5.53
C ILE A 184 -12.29 11.52 5.52
N MET A 185 -13.06 10.57 6.08
CA MET A 185 -12.75 9.14 6.07
C MET A 185 -13.31 8.40 4.83
N SER A 186 -13.92 9.12 3.89
CA SER A 186 -14.58 8.56 2.70
C SER A 186 -13.67 7.69 1.82
N TYR A 187 -12.37 7.97 1.77
CA TYR A 187 -11.40 7.10 1.10
C TYR A 187 -11.44 5.67 1.64
N PHE A 188 -11.36 5.51 2.95
CA PHE A 188 -11.29 4.19 3.59
C PHE A 188 -12.62 3.43 3.47
N SER A 189 -13.74 4.14 3.62
CA SER A 189 -15.07 3.54 3.46
C SER A 189 -15.25 2.97 2.05
N ARG A 190 -14.82 3.70 1.02
CA ARG A 190 -14.90 3.23 -0.36
C ARG A 190 -13.96 2.04 -0.64
N ARG A 191 -12.76 2.04 -0.05
CA ARG A 191 -11.82 0.91 -0.20
C ARG A 191 -12.31 -0.39 0.43
N MET A 192 -13.17 -0.34 1.45
CA MET A 192 -13.79 -1.55 2.01
C MET A 192 -14.66 -2.30 0.98
N GLU A 193 -15.27 -1.58 0.02
CA GLU A 193 -16.06 -2.17 -1.06
C GLU A 193 -15.19 -2.66 -2.23
N GLN A 194 -14.12 -1.94 -2.54
CA GLN A 194 -13.28 -2.18 -3.72
C GLN A 194 -12.19 -3.25 -3.48
N ALA A 195 -11.54 -3.24 -2.31
CA ALA A 195 -10.41 -4.11 -2.02
C ALA A 195 -10.72 -5.62 -2.15
N PRO A 196 -11.90 -6.14 -1.76
CA PRO A 196 -12.23 -7.54 -1.95
C PRO A 196 -12.23 -7.99 -3.41
N ARG A 197 -12.74 -7.17 -4.34
CA ARG A 197 -12.71 -7.47 -5.78
C ARG A 197 -11.27 -7.60 -6.27
N ASP A 198 -10.44 -6.61 -5.97
CA ASP A 198 -9.04 -6.57 -6.37
C ASP A 198 -8.25 -7.76 -5.81
N ALA A 199 -8.49 -8.09 -4.55
CA ALA A 199 -7.86 -9.20 -3.84
C ALA A 199 -8.24 -10.55 -4.46
N ASN A 200 -9.52 -10.77 -4.74
CA ASN A 200 -10.02 -12.03 -5.32
C ASN A 200 -9.42 -12.24 -6.72
N PHE A 201 -9.46 -11.23 -7.58
CA PHE A 201 -8.85 -11.34 -8.91
C PHE A 201 -7.35 -11.68 -8.83
N ALA A 202 -6.59 -10.97 -8.00
CA ALA A 202 -5.15 -11.20 -7.86
C ALA A 202 -4.85 -12.59 -7.28
N LEU A 203 -5.64 -13.07 -6.31
CA LEU A 203 -5.48 -14.39 -5.71
C LEU A 203 -5.80 -15.50 -6.73
N ASP A 204 -6.90 -15.39 -7.45
CA ASP A 204 -7.27 -16.36 -8.48
C ASP A 204 -6.24 -16.41 -9.61
N TYR A 205 -5.73 -15.23 -9.99
CA TYR A 205 -4.67 -15.14 -10.99
C TYR A 205 -3.41 -15.90 -10.56
N VAL A 206 -2.89 -15.65 -9.35
CA VAL A 206 -1.65 -16.31 -8.91
C VAL A 206 -1.83 -17.80 -8.68
N LYS A 207 -2.99 -18.24 -8.16
CA LYS A 207 -3.33 -19.67 -8.02
C LYS A 207 -3.39 -20.38 -9.38
N THR A 208 -3.91 -19.67 -10.39
CA THR A 208 -4.05 -20.21 -11.74
C THR A 208 -2.71 -20.25 -12.48
N HIS A 209 -1.82 -19.28 -12.27
CA HIS A 209 -0.63 -19.11 -13.12
C HIS A 209 0.68 -19.56 -12.46
N ALA A 210 0.76 -19.66 -11.13
CA ALA A 210 1.94 -20.21 -10.44
C ALA A 210 1.93 -21.75 -10.48
N LYS A 211 2.46 -22.32 -11.56
CA LYS A 211 2.40 -23.77 -11.82
C LYS A 211 3.53 -24.56 -11.17
N THR A 212 4.70 -23.94 -11.02
CA THR A 212 5.89 -24.58 -10.45
C THR A 212 6.14 -24.13 -9.01
N PRO A 213 6.88 -24.91 -8.19
CA PRO A 213 7.32 -24.48 -6.87
C PRO A 213 8.08 -23.16 -6.88
N ALA A 214 8.93 -22.94 -7.89
CA ALA A 214 9.70 -21.70 -8.04
C ALA A 214 8.81 -20.48 -8.30
N GLU A 215 7.76 -20.63 -9.12
CA GLU A 215 6.77 -19.57 -9.34
C GLU A 215 5.97 -19.26 -8.09
N ARG A 216 5.59 -20.26 -7.30
CA ARG A 216 4.88 -20.06 -6.03
C ARG A 216 5.77 -19.36 -5.00
N GLU A 217 7.05 -19.71 -4.94
CA GLU A 217 8.01 -19.00 -4.11
C GLU A 217 8.17 -17.54 -4.56
N ALA A 218 8.27 -17.28 -5.87
CA ALA A 218 8.33 -15.92 -6.42
C ALA A 218 7.09 -15.08 -6.07
N VAL A 219 5.90 -15.68 -6.10
CA VAL A 219 4.64 -15.06 -5.65
C VAL A 219 4.71 -14.69 -4.17
N CYS A 220 5.16 -15.58 -3.29
CA CYS A 220 5.35 -15.30 -1.87
C CYS A 220 6.36 -14.16 -1.65
N ASN A 221 7.49 -14.20 -2.35
CA ASN A 221 8.54 -13.18 -2.27
C ASN A 221 8.04 -11.81 -2.76
N ALA A 222 7.17 -11.77 -3.78
CA ALA A 222 6.54 -10.54 -4.24
C ALA A 222 5.61 -9.92 -3.17
N LEU A 223 4.83 -10.74 -2.47
CA LEU A 223 4.03 -10.26 -1.35
C LEU A 223 4.90 -9.79 -0.18
N ILE A 224 5.97 -10.51 0.16
CA ILE A 224 6.95 -10.10 1.19
C ILE A 224 7.57 -8.76 0.82
N PHE A 225 8.03 -8.59 -0.43
CA PHE A 225 8.54 -7.32 -0.90
C PHE A 225 7.53 -6.19 -0.66
N LYS A 226 6.28 -6.41 -1.05
CA LYS A 226 5.24 -5.39 -0.86
C LYS A 226 4.94 -5.09 0.61
N THR A 227 4.93 -6.10 1.49
CA THR A 227 4.79 -5.84 2.92
C THR A 227 5.96 -5.00 3.46
N ASN A 228 7.18 -5.23 2.99
CA ASN A 228 8.35 -4.43 3.35
C ASN A 228 8.23 -2.97 2.84
N VAL A 229 7.73 -2.76 1.62
CA VAL A 229 7.44 -1.40 1.09
C VAL A 229 6.47 -0.63 1.99
N LEU A 230 5.45 -1.30 2.51
CA LEU A 230 4.48 -0.68 3.42
C LEU A 230 5.06 -0.46 4.81
N TRP A 231 5.89 -1.39 5.29
CA TRP A 231 6.49 -1.34 6.62
C TRP A 231 7.50 -0.21 6.76
N VAL A 232 8.45 -0.11 5.81
CA VAL A 232 9.52 0.91 5.87
C VAL A 232 9.00 2.35 5.80
N GLN A 233 7.85 2.59 5.17
CA GLN A 233 7.19 3.90 5.21
C GLN A 233 6.75 4.26 6.63
N LEU A 234 6.29 3.30 7.40
CA LEU A 234 5.88 3.50 8.79
C LEU A 234 7.08 3.57 9.75
N ASP A 235 8.16 2.81 9.47
CA ASP A 235 9.44 2.96 10.19
C ASP A 235 9.95 4.39 10.06
N ALA A 236 9.94 4.94 8.84
CA ALA A 236 10.36 6.31 8.58
C ALA A 236 9.51 7.35 9.33
N LEU A 237 8.18 7.17 9.32
CA LEU A 237 7.26 8.04 10.06
C LEU A 237 7.47 7.94 11.57
N TYR A 238 7.68 6.74 12.08
CA TYR A 238 7.94 6.52 13.50
C TYR A 238 9.24 7.20 13.92
N HIS A 239 10.32 6.92 13.21
CA HIS A 239 11.64 7.51 13.49
C HIS A 239 11.63 9.05 13.41
N ALA A 240 10.99 9.61 12.36
CA ALA A 240 10.95 11.05 12.17
C ALA A 240 10.03 11.77 13.18
N TYR A 241 8.80 11.28 13.36
CA TYR A 241 7.76 12.05 14.05
C TYR A 241 7.39 11.52 15.43
N VAL A 242 7.75 10.29 15.78
CA VAL A 242 7.59 9.76 17.15
C VAL A 242 8.88 9.90 17.93
N ASP A 243 9.99 9.45 17.34
CA ASP A 243 11.33 9.55 17.98
C ASP A 243 11.98 10.94 17.81
N GLY A 244 11.48 11.79 16.91
CA GLY A 244 11.95 13.16 16.71
C GLY A 244 13.17 13.32 15.81
N HIS A 245 13.56 12.30 15.06
CA HIS A 245 14.73 12.29 14.16
C HIS A 245 14.36 12.68 12.73
N MET A 246 13.97 13.94 12.52
CA MET A 246 13.51 14.42 11.22
C MET A 246 14.66 14.61 10.23
N PRO A 247 14.60 14.03 9.03
CA PRO A 247 15.59 14.29 7.98
C PRO A 247 15.40 15.70 7.39
N PRO A 248 16.46 16.28 6.77
CA PRO A 248 16.35 17.57 6.09
C PRO A 248 15.26 17.58 5.02
N GLY A 249 14.48 18.66 4.96
CA GLY A 249 13.39 18.82 3.98
C GLY A 249 12.09 18.10 4.33
N ALA A 250 12.02 17.35 5.43
CA ALA A 250 10.78 16.76 5.89
C ALA A 250 9.75 17.80 6.33
N PHE A 251 8.48 17.50 6.17
CA PHE A 251 7.36 18.31 6.66
C PHE A 251 7.50 18.60 8.17
N VAL A 252 7.44 19.86 8.55
CA VAL A 252 7.45 20.28 9.95
C VAL A 252 6.04 20.71 10.35
N PRO A 253 5.33 19.94 11.21
CA PRO A 253 4.01 20.32 11.69
C PRO A 253 4.04 21.69 12.39
N LYS A 254 3.02 22.54 12.13
CA LYS A 254 2.89 23.84 12.77
C LYS A 254 2.41 23.74 14.22
N GLU A 255 1.64 22.70 14.52
CA GLU A 255 1.08 22.39 15.84
C GLU A 255 1.65 21.06 16.33
N LYS A 256 2.04 21.03 17.62
CA LYS A 256 2.54 19.81 18.28
C LYS A 256 1.40 19.06 18.95
#